data_13ac7c39101a9a76e8c16f87c43429cc
#
_entry.id   13ac7c39101a9a76e8c16f87c43429cc
#
_cell.length_a   1.000
_cell.length_b   1.000
_cell.length_c   1.000
_cell.angle_alpha   90.00
_cell.angle_beta   90.00
_cell.angle_gamma   90.00
#
_symmetry.space_group_name_H-M   'P 1'
#
loop_
_entity.id
_entity.type
_entity.pdbx_description
1 polymer ?
#
loop_
_entity_poly.entity_id
_entity_poly.type
_entity_poly.pdbx_seq_one_letter_code
_entity_poly.pdbx_strand_id
1 'polypeptide(L)'
;MASGIIQRLWSYCNVLRDDGLSYLEYIEQLTFLLFLKMAEEQTRPPFNRSSIIPEGYDWPSLLDVEGDALDIHYRHILERLGKERGMLGVIFRKAQNKVQDPAKLRHLVADLIDKEQWTSLETDVKGDTYEGLLQKNATDVRGGAGQYFTPRPLIQAIVDVMSPTPGQTIHDPACGTGGFFLIAHDYVSRHYALDRGQKKDLKLHAFSGNELVDSVARLCVMNLYLHGIGGDDCPIQGGVDSLAQKPSVTYDIVLSNPPFGKKSSIMVASEEGDESNETRTYVRDDFWATTTNKQLNFLQHVKSCLKIHGRAAIVVPDNVLFEGGAGETIRRQLLKQCDVHTLLRLPAGIFYAHAVKANVLFFDRKPASETPWTKTLWIYDFRTNRHFTPKTNPLKRKTLDDFVSCYDAGNRHERKETDRFMPFAYEDLLKRDKVSLDIFWRKDENLEDTTNLPDPDVIAAEIAEDLQAALDQFAQIASDLKR
;
A
#
# COMPACT_ATOMS: atom_id res chain seq x y z
N MET A 1 4.77 20.45 -15.87
CA MET A 1 5.65 19.54 -16.63
C MET A 1 5.36 18.07 -16.32
N ALA A 2 5.32 17.61 -15.07
CA ALA A 2 5.01 16.21 -14.73
C ALA A 2 3.70 15.67 -15.34
N SER A 3 2.61 16.46 -15.32
CA SER A 3 1.33 16.07 -15.89
C SER A 3 1.39 15.74 -17.40
N GLY A 4 2.22 16.41 -18.17
CA GLY A 4 2.36 16.17 -19.61
C GLY A 4 3.11 14.85 -19.92
N ILE A 5 4.12 14.50 -19.13
CA ILE A 5 4.88 13.27 -19.29
C ILE A 5 3.99 12.08 -18.91
N ILE A 6 3.29 12.16 -17.77
CA ILE A 6 2.33 11.13 -17.34
C ILE A 6 1.28 10.89 -18.42
N GLN A 7 0.74 11.97 -19.01
CA GLN A 7 -0.29 11.86 -20.03
C GLN A 7 0.23 11.18 -21.31
N ARG A 8 1.45 11.49 -21.76
CA ARG A 8 2.05 10.85 -22.94
C ARG A 8 2.33 9.35 -22.71
N LEU A 9 2.94 9.00 -21.58
CA LEU A 9 3.18 7.61 -21.21
C LEU A 9 1.85 6.83 -21.13
N TRP A 10 0.83 7.46 -20.55
CA TRP A 10 -0.48 6.84 -20.44
C TRP A 10 -1.20 6.68 -21.79
N SER A 11 -1.07 7.65 -22.67
CA SER A 11 -1.63 7.55 -24.02
C SER A 11 -1.01 6.39 -24.78
N TYR A 12 0.30 6.14 -24.61
CA TYR A 12 0.97 4.99 -25.21
C TYR A 12 0.55 3.64 -24.60
N CYS A 13 0.14 3.64 -23.35
CA CYS A 13 -0.48 2.47 -22.72
C CYS A 13 -1.68 1.95 -23.52
N ASN A 14 -2.51 2.86 -24.06
CA ASN A 14 -3.66 2.46 -24.86
C ASN A 14 -3.24 1.80 -26.18
N VAL A 15 -2.13 2.25 -26.80
CA VAL A 15 -1.57 1.63 -28.02
C VAL A 15 -1.12 0.19 -27.76
N LEU A 16 -0.45 -0.06 -26.63
CA LEU A 16 0.01 -1.42 -26.29
C LEU A 16 -1.12 -2.32 -25.79
N ARG A 17 -2.16 -1.74 -25.21
CA ARG A 17 -3.36 -2.49 -24.79
C ARG A 17 -4.08 -3.11 -25.99
N ASP A 18 -4.09 -2.42 -27.12
CA ASP A 18 -4.67 -2.96 -28.38
C ASP A 18 -3.91 -4.20 -28.89
N ASP A 19 -2.66 -4.42 -28.43
CA ASP A 19 -1.87 -5.63 -28.65
C ASP A 19 -2.07 -6.69 -27.53
N GLY A 20 -3.00 -6.48 -26.61
CA GLY A 20 -3.33 -7.43 -25.56
C GLY A 20 -2.58 -7.23 -24.24
N LEU A 21 -1.74 -6.17 -24.06
CA LEU A 21 -1.11 -5.88 -22.79
C LEU A 21 -2.15 -5.32 -21.79
N SER A 22 -2.18 -5.89 -20.60
CA SER A 22 -2.91 -5.30 -19.48
C SER A 22 -2.20 -4.02 -18.96
N TYR A 23 -2.94 -3.16 -18.28
CA TYR A 23 -2.35 -1.98 -17.66
C TYR A 23 -1.22 -2.29 -16.67
N LEU A 24 -1.34 -3.39 -15.93
CA LEU A 24 -0.32 -3.79 -14.95
C LEU A 24 0.96 -4.25 -15.67
N GLU A 25 0.82 -5.04 -16.74
CA GLU A 25 1.96 -5.46 -17.56
C GLU A 25 2.65 -4.27 -18.21
N TYR A 26 1.90 -3.29 -18.70
CA TYR A 26 2.48 -2.06 -19.26
C TYR A 26 3.29 -1.29 -18.21
N ILE A 27 2.76 -1.09 -17.00
CA ILE A 27 3.48 -0.42 -15.90
C ILE A 27 4.73 -1.21 -15.53
N GLU A 28 4.65 -2.53 -15.55
CA GLU A 28 5.81 -3.38 -15.31
C GLU A 28 6.89 -3.19 -16.38
N GLN A 29 6.52 -3.15 -17.68
CA GLN A 29 7.46 -2.84 -18.76
C GLN A 29 8.08 -1.44 -18.62
N LEU A 30 7.27 -0.44 -18.31
CA LEU A 30 7.77 0.90 -18.00
C LEU A 30 8.75 0.88 -16.81
N THR A 31 8.47 0.12 -15.77
CA THR A 31 9.34 0.00 -14.60
C THR A 31 10.74 -0.46 -14.98
N PHE A 32 10.86 -1.47 -15.84
CA PHE A 32 12.15 -1.96 -16.32
C PHE A 32 12.91 -0.91 -17.11
N LEU A 33 12.24 -0.30 -18.08
CA LEU A 33 12.87 0.69 -18.97
C LEU A 33 13.25 1.98 -18.21
N LEU A 34 12.37 2.50 -17.36
CA LEU A 34 12.65 3.67 -16.53
C LEU A 34 13.80 3.41 -15.57
N PHE A 35 13.87 2.21 -14.99
CA PHE A 35 15.00 1.85 -14.13
C PHE A 35 16.32 1.92 -14.87
N LEU A 36 16.41 1.31 -16.06
CA LEU A 36 17.61 1.32 -16.89
C LEU A 36 18.02 2.75 -17.27
N LYS A 37 17.07 3.58 -17.71
CA LYS A 37 17.28 4.97 -18.08
C LYS A 37 17.77 5.81 -16.89
N MET A 38 17.14 5.69 -15.74
CA MET A 38 17.50 6.46 -14.55
C MET A 38 18.83 6.00 -13.94
N ALA A 39 19.11 4.70 -13.98
CA ALA A 39 20.41 4.18 -13.57
C ALA A 39 21.54 4.78 -14.41
N GLU A 40 21.35 4.87 -15.74
CA GLU A 40 22.27 5.53 -16.65
C GLU A 40 22.44 7.03 -16.34
N GLU A 41 21.35 7.76 -16.18
CA GLU A 41 21.40 9.19 -15.85
C GLU A 41 22.13 9.47 -14.53
N GLN A 42 22.06 8.57 -13.55
CA GLN A 42 22.78 8.72 -12.27
C GLN A 42 24.30 8.56 -12.42
N THR A 43 24.80 7.99 -13.52
CA THR A 43 26.24 7.94 -13.79
C THR A 43 26.80 9.28 -14.30
N ARG A 44 25.95 10.18 -14.76
CA ARG A 44 26.31 11.49 -15.32
C ARG A 44 26.29 12.61 -14.27
N PRO A 45 26.90 13.77 -14.55
CA PRO A 45 26.76 14.95 -13.71
C PRO A 45 25.29 15.36 -13.53
N PRO A 46 24.88 15.84 -12.35
CA PRO A 46 25.69 16.15 -11.16
C PRO A 46 25.94 14.94 -10.22
N PHE A 47 25.39 13.77 -10.50
CA PHE A 47 25.40 12.64 -9.56
C PHE A 47 26.72 11.87 -9.57
N ASN A 48 27.29 11.61 -10.76
CA ASN A 48 28.55 10.90 -10.99
C ASN A 48 28.66 9.59 -10.16
N ARG A 49 27.60 8.82 -10.11
CA ARG A 49 27.57 7.53 -9.39
C ARG A 49 28.18 6.43 -10.24
N SER A 50 28.78 5.43 -9.61
CA SER A 50 29.17 4.21 -10.30
C SER A 50 27.94 3.52 -10.86
N SER A 51 28.03 2.99 -12.08
CA SER A 51 26.95 2.18 -12.65
C SER A 51 26.71 0.94 -11.79
N ILE A 52 25.43 0.65 -11.49
CA ILE A 52 25.01 -0.61 -10.88
C ILE A 52 24.61 -1.63 -11.95
N ILE A 53 24.47 -1.19 -13.19
CA ILE A 53 24.13 -2.04 -14.34
C ILE A 53 25.42 -2.54 -14.98
N PRO A 54 25.59 -3.85 -15.24
CA PRO A 54 26.74 -4.37 -15.97
C PRO A 54 26.87 -3.74 -17.37
N GLU A 55 28.10 -3.50 -17.79
CA GLU A 55 28.41 -2.96 -19.12
C GLU A 55 27.82 -3.85 -20.23
N GLY A 56 27.25 -3.20 -21.24
CA GLY A 56 26.59 -3.88 -22.34
C GLY A 56 25.15 -4.37 -22.06
N TYR A 57 24.62 -4.12 -20.82
CA TYR A 57 23.24 -4.40 -20.43
C TYR A 57 22.50 -3.14 -19.96
N ASP A 58 23.06 -1.99 -20.28
CA ASP A 58 22.67 -0.65 -19.85
C ASP A 58 21.78 0.07 -20.89
N TRP A 59 21.35 1.28 -20.56
CA TRP A 59 20.49 2.07 -21.44
C TRP A 59 21.12 2.40 -22.79
N PRO A 60 22.41 2.81 -22.89
CA PRO A 60 23.07 3.03 -24.17
C PRO A 60 23.01 1.79 -25.09
N SER A 61 23.23 0.61 -24.55
CA SER A 61 23.20 -0.62 -25.32
C SER A 61 21.84 -0.94 -25.94
N LEU A 62 20.74 -0.45 -25.34
CA LEU A 62 19.39 -0.53 -25.94
C LEU A 62 19.19 0.45 -27.11
N LEU A 63 19.83 1.61 -27.03
CA LEU A 63 19.73 2.63 -28.09
C LEU A 63 20.52 2.25 -29.35
N ASP A 64 21.57 1.45 -29.21
CA ASP A 64 22.48 1.06 -30.29
C ASP A 64 21.92 -0.02 -31.21
N VAL A 65 20.79 -0.64 -30.85
CA VAL A 65 20.18 -1.73 -31.61
C VAL A 65 18.75 -1.42 -32.05
N GLU A 66 18.31 -2.01 -33.15
CA GLU A 66 17.00 -1.79 -33.75
C GLU A 66 16.37 -3.10 -34.25
N GLY A 67 15.06 -3.06 -34.53
CA GLY A 67 14.32 -4.20 -35.10
C GLY A 67 14.37 -5.42 -34.16
N ASP A 68 14.45 -6.61 -34.75
CA ASP A 68 14.46 -7.88 -34.00
C ASP A 68 15.66 -7.99 -33.03
N ALA A 69 16.81 -7.35 -33.38
CA ALA A 69 17.97 -7.30 -32.51
C ALA A 69 17.68 -6.55 -31.19
N LEU A 70 16.85 -5.51 -31.21
CA LEU A 70 16.43 -4.80 -30.03
C LEU A 70 15.60 -5.70 -29.09
N ASP A 71 14.64 -6.45 -29.64
CA ASP A 71 13.83 -7.39 -28.85
C ASP A 71 14.70 -8.45 -28.18
N ILE A 72 15.59 -9.08 -28.96
CA ILE A 72 16.51 -10.10 -28.45
C ILE A 72 17.43 -9.52 -27.38
N HIS A 73 18.00 -8.33 -27.61
CA HIS A 73 18.91 -7.69 -26.67
C HIS A 73 18.18 -7.31 -25.37
N TYR A 74 16.97 -6.74 -25.47
CA TYR A 74 16.17 -6.39 -24.31
C TYR A 74 15.83 -7.62 -23.45
N ARG A 75 15.47 -8.74 -24.06
CA ARG A 75 15.26 -10.01 -23.34
C ARG A 75 16.53 -10.46 -22.60
N HIS A 76 17.70 -10.36 -23.23
CA HIS A 76 18.98 -10.68 -22.57
C HIS A 76 19.27 -9.76 -21.38
N ILE A 77 18.97 -8.46 -21.48
CA ILE A 77 19.10 -7.52 -20.35
C ILE A 77 18.22 -7.97 -19.19
N LEU A 78 16.92 -8.22 -19.43
CA LEU A 78 15.98 -8.62 -18.40
C LEU A 78 16.43 -9.91 -17.71
N GLU A 79 16.86 -10.92 -18.48
CA GLU A 79 17.35 -12.20 -17.95
C GLU A 79 18.65 -12.03 -17.16
N ARG A 80 19.59 -11.23 -17.65
CA ARG A 80 20.88 -11.00 -17.01
C ARG A 80 20.71 -10.29 -15.67
N LEU A 81 19.92 -9.21 -15.63
CA LEU A 81 19.69 -8.42 -14.42
C LEU A 81 18.83 -9.18 -13.38
N GLY A 82 17.94 -10.07 -13.83
CA GLY A 82 17.17 -10.93 -12.95
C GLY A 82 17.99 -11.95 -12.15
N LYS A 83 19.26 -12.19 -12.56
CA LYS A 83 20.21 -13.06 -11.84
C LYS A 83 21.08 -12.30 -10.83
N GLU A 84 21.01 -10.97 -10.83
CA GLU A 84 21.75 -10.13 -9.91
C GLU A 84 21.19 -10.21 -8.48
N ARG A 85 21.97 -9.74 -7.50
CA ARG A 85 21.56 -9.62 -6.09
C ARG A 85 20.97 -8.23 -5.81
N GLY A 86 20.43 -8.08 -4.61
CA GLY A 86 19.92 -6.80 -4.12
C GLY A 86 18.70 -6.31 -4.89
N MET A 87 18.58 -4.99 -5.04
CA MET A 87 17.42 -4.36 -5.68
C MET A 87 17.25 -4.77 -7.15
N LEU A 88 18.36 -4.93 -7.89
CA LEU A 88 18.34 -5.39 -9.28
C LEU A 88 17.65 -6.76 -9.41
N GLY A 89 18.07 -7.73 -8.58
CA GLY A 89 17.49 -9.05 -8.61
C GLY A 89 16.00 -9.06 -8.26
N VAL A 90 15.54 -8.19 -7.38
CA VAL A 90 14.10 -8.09 -7.06
C VAL A 90 13.33 -7.45 -8.21
N ILE A 91 13.85 -6.36 -8.81
CA ILE A 91 13.19 -5.66 -9.92
C ILE A 91 13.06 -6.58 -11.15
N PHE A 92 14.14 -7.28 -11.52
CA PHE A 92 14.21 -8.03 -12.77
C PHE A 92 13.94 -9.55 -12.61
N ARG A 93 13.68 -10.05 -11.40
CA ARG A 93 13.38 -11.48 -11.19
C ARG A 93 12.17 -11.92 -12.01
N LYS A 94 12.38 -12.95 -12.85
CA LYS A 94 11.37 -13.46 -13.78
C LYS A 94 10.81 -12.38 -14.74
N ALA A 95 11.54 -11.30 -14.97
CA ALA A 95 11.15 -10.27 -15.90
C ALA A 95 11.10 -10.84 -17.34
N GLN A 96 10.07 -10.46 -18.08
CA GLN A 96 9.87 -10.87 -19.46
C GLN A 96 9.50 -9.65 -20.31
N ASN A 97 10.01 -9.59 -21.54
CA ASN A 97 9.49 -8.62 -22.49
C ASN A 97 8.06 -9.02 -22.92
N LYS A 98 7.12 -8.12 -22.70
CA LYS A 98 5.71 -8.27 -23.11
C LYS A 98 5.37 -7.43 -24.34
N VAL A 99 6.24 -6.50 -24.72
CA VAL A 99 6.08 -5.69 -25.94
C VAL A 99 6.61 -6.51 -27.11
N GLN A 100 5.72 -7.16 -27.83
CA GLN A 100 6.08 -8.13 -28.90
C GLN A 100 6.54 -7.47 -30.20
N ASP A 101 6.04 -6.25 -30.49
CA ASP A 101 6.41 -5.51 -31.70
C ASP A 101 7.70 -4.69 -31.42
N PRO A 102 8.83 -5.03 -32.13
CA PRO A 102 10.09 -4.30 -31.96
C PRO A 102 9.99 -2.80 -32.31
N ALA A 103 9.13 -2.42 -33.26
CA ALA A 103 8.94 -1.00 -33.58
C ALA A 103 8.27 -0.23 -32.48
N LYS A 104 7.28 -0.83 -31.78
CA LYS A 104 6.64 -0.25 -30.61
C LYS A 104 7.60 -0.17 -29.42
N LEU A 105 8.43 -1.20 -29.22
CA LEU A 105 9.49 -1.18 -28.20
C LEU A 105 10.49 -0.05 -28.49
N ARG A 106 10.95 0.10 -29.74
CA ARG A 106 11.85 1.18 -30.16
C ARG A 106 11.25 2.55 -29.90
N HIS A 107 9.99 2.74 -30.25
CA HIS A 107 9.28 4.00 -30.00
C HIS A 107 9.20 4.32 -28.50
N LEU A 108 8.89 3.33 -27.66
CA LEU A 108 8.84 3.50 -26.21
C LEU A 108 10.22 3.89 -25.64
N VAL A 109 11.28 3.22 -26.10
CA VAL A 109 12.66 3.47 -25.65
C VAL A 109 13.17 4.82 -26.15
N ALA A 110 13.21 5.03 -27.48
CA ALA A 110 13.92 6.15 -28.07
C ALA A 110 13.09 7.43 -28.18
N ASP A 111 11.76 7.32 -28.40
CA ASP A 111 10.93 8.48 -28.68
C ASP A 111 10.15 8.99 -27.45
N LEU A 112 9.88 8.13 -26.48
CA LEU A 112 9.16 8.51 -25.27
C LEU A 112 10.08 8.64 -24.05
N ILE A 113 10.87 7.59 -23.73
CA ILE A 113 11.65 7.56 -22.49
C ILE A 113 12.97 8.32 -22.66
N ASP A 114 13.73 8.10 -23.75
CA ASP A 114 15.05 8.70 -23.90
C ASP A 114 15.02 10.22 -24.09
N LYS A 115 13.96 10.77 -24.65
CA LYS A 115 13.81 12.23 -24.85
C LYS A 115 13.59 13.02 -23.57
N GLU A 116 13.34 12.36 -22.45
CA GLU A 116 13.13 13.00 -21.15
C GLU A 116 14.33 12.78 -20.23
N GLN A 117 14.59 13.77 -19.39
CA GLN A 117 15.59 13.68 -18.31
C GLN A 117 14.90 13.34 -17.00
N TRP A 118 14.90 12.09 -16.63
CA TRP A 118 14.17 11.58 -15.45
C TRP A 118 14.82 11.95 -14.12
N THR A 119 16.14 12.08 -14.07
CA THR A 119 16.88 12.41 -12.84
C THR A 119 17.06 13.91 -12.60
N SER A 120 16.89 14.77 -13.61
CA SER A 120 16.93 16.22 -13.46
C SER A 120 15.66 16.83 -12.88
N LEU A 121 14.55 16.11 -12.93
CA LEU A 121 13.32 16.50 -12.28
C LEU A 121 13.57 16.55 -10.77
N GLU A 122 13.03 17.54 -10.05
CA GLU A 122 13.05 17.58 -8.59
C GLU A 122 12.54 16.24 -8.02
N THR A 123 13.08 15.82 -6.87
CA THR A 123 12.79 14.49 -6.29
C THR A 123 11.29 14.20 -6.17
N ASP A 124 10.51 15.24 -5.86
CA ASP A 124 9.04 15.16 -5.77
C ASP A 124 8.38 14.87 -7.13
N VAL A 125 8.93 15.37 -8.24
CA VAL A 125 8.32 15.21 -9.57
C VAL A 125 8.53 13.80 -10.13
N LYS A 126 9.66 13.13 -9.82
CA LYS A 126 9.96 11.77 -10.29
C LYS A 126 9.04 10.73 -9.65
N GLY A 127 8.99 10.78 -8.33
CA GLY A 127 8.11 9.93 -7.54
C GLY A 127 6.66 10.16 -7.91
N ASP A 128 6.24 11.41 -8.04
CA ASP A 128 4.88 11.76 -8.42
C ASP A 128 4.49 11.29 -9.82
N THR A 129 5.43 11.28 -10.79
CA THR A 129 5.16 10.75 -12.13
C THR A 129 4.90 9.25 -12.08
N TYR A 130 5.78 8.49 -11.43
CA TYR A 130 5.64 7.05 -11.31
C TYR A 130 4.44 6.66 -10.42
N GLU A 131 4.27 7.32 -9.28
CA GLU A 131 3.09 7.13 -8.45
C GLU A 131 1.80 7.55 -9.16
N GLY A 132 1.83 8.61 -9.96
CA GLY A 132 0.69 9.01 -10.78
C GLY A 132 0.27 7.92 -11.77
N LEU A 133 1.24 7.19 -12.36
CA LEU A 133 0.96 6.02 -13.19
C LEU A 133 0.35 4.88 -12.36
N LEU A 134 0.92 4.57 -11.18
CA LEU A 134 0.39 3.55 -10.28
C LEU A 134 -1.02 3.91 -9.79
N GLN A 135 -1.23 5.16 -9.41
CA GLN A 135 -2.53 5.67 -8.96
C GLN A 135 -3.58 5.59 -10.06
N LYS A 136 -3.21 5.96 -11.30
CA LYS A 136 -4.10 5.90 -12.45
C LYS A 136 -4.49 4.44 -12.76
N ASN A 137 -3.55 3.51 -12.68
CA ASN A 137 -3.83 2.07 -12.78
C ASN A 137 -4.83 1.63 -11.70
N ALA A 138 -4.62 2.04 -10.44
CA ALA A 138 -5.52 1.71 -9.34
C ALA A 138 -6.96 2.25 -9.56
N THR A 139 -7.12 3.38 -10.27
CA THR A 139 -8.44 3.98 -10.57
C THR A 139 -9.14 3.35 -11.76
N ASP A 140 -8.40 2.87 -12.74
CA ASP A 140 -8.96 2.42 -14.03
C ASP A 140 -9.17 0.91 -14.09
N VAL A 141 -8.48 0.13 -13.24
CA VAL A 141 -8.65 -1.33 -13.15
C VAL A 141 -9.70 -1.70 -12.11
N ARG A 142 -10.89 -2.08 -12.58
CA ARG A 142 -12.05 -2.50 -11.74
C ARG A 142 -11.89 -3.85 -11.02
N GLY A 143 -10.72 -4.47 -11.02
CA GLY A 143 -10.51 -5.80 -10.45
C GLY A 143 -9.17 -5.96 -9.73
N GLY A 144 -9.11 -5.64 -8.44
CA GLY A 144 -8.04 -6.09 -7.54
C GLY A 144 -6.80 -5.19 -7.41
N ALA A 145 -6.38 -4.42 -8.41
CA ALA A 145 -5.16 -3.59 -8.31
C ALA A 145 -5.32 -2.40 -7.34
N GLY A 146 -6.52 -1.85 -7.21
CA GLY A 146 -6.81 -0.74 -6.28
C GLY A 146 -6.69 -1.09 -4.79
N GLN A 147 -6.69 -2.38 -4.45
CA GLN A 147 -6.51 -2.82 -3.05
C GLN A 147 -5.08 -2.64 -2.52
N TYR A 148 -4.10 -2.45 -3.41
CA TYR A 148 -2.69 -2.29 -3.05
C TYR A 148 -2.29 -0.83 -2.81
N PHE A 149 -3.20 0.12 -3.00
CA PHE A 149 -2.89 1.53 -2.93
C PHE A 149 -3.60 2.23 -1.77
N THR A 150 -2.81 2.75 -0.84
CA THR A 150 -3.30 3.59 0.27
C THR A 150 -3.20 5.07 -0.12
N PRO A 151 -4.28 5.87 -0.01
CA PRO A 151 -4.24 7.28 -0.38
C PRO A 151 -3.14 8.05 0.35
N ARG A 152 -2.30 8.76 -0.38
CA ARG A 152 -1.18 9.55 0.17
C ARG A 152 -1.58 10.47 1.31
N PRO A 153 -2.68 11.25 1.23
CA PRO A 153 -3.10 12.11 2.33
C PRO A 153 -3.35 11.36 3.65
N LEU A 154 -3.84 10.12 3.57
CA LEU A 154 -4.01 9.27 4.76
C LEU A 154 -2.66 8.81 5.31
N ILE A 155 -1.76 8.33 4.43
CA ILE A 155 -0.41 7.94 4.84
C ILE A 155 0.32 9.12 5.49
N GLN A 156 0.25 10.32 4.91
CA GLN A 156 0.84 11.53 5.48
C GLN A 156 0.33 11.82 6.89
N ALA A 157 -0.99 11.78 7.11
CA ALA A 157 -1.56 12.00 8.43
C ALA A 157 -1.14 10.92 9.45
N ILE A 158 -1.05 9.66 9.02
CA ILE A 158 -0.56 8.56 9.87
C ILE A 158 0.91 8.79 10.24
N VAL A 159 1.76 9.13 9.29
CA VAL A 159 3.19 9.37 9.54
C VAL A 159 3.40 10.61 10.41
N ASP A 160 2.63 11.68 10.20
CA ASP A 160 2.70 12.90 11.02
C ASP A 160 2.44 12.59 12.50
N VAL A 161 1.41 11.80 12.81
CA VAL A 161 1.10 11.43 14.20
C VAL A 161 2.02 10.35 14.76
N MET A 162 2.57 9.48 13.92
CA MET A 162 3.58 8.49 14.32
C MET A 162 4.96 9.12 14.54
N SER A 163 5.25 10.27 13.92
CA SER A 163 6.43 11.09 14.13
C SER A 163 7.74 10.27 14.20
N PRO A 164 8.12 9.56 13.11
CA PRO A 164 9.34 8.78 13.12
C PRO A 164 10.58 9.66 13.29
N THR A 165 11.57 9.16 14.04
CA THR A 165 12.82 9.88 14.33
C THR A 165 14.02 9.19 13.68
N PRO A 166 15.14 9.92 13.43
CA PRO A 166 16.36 9.32 12.92
C PRO A 166 16.84 8.14 13.79
N GLY A 167 17.27 7.07 13.14
CA GLY A 167 17.73 5.83 13.80
C GLY A 167 16.63 4.82 14.16
N GLN A 168 15.36 5.16 14.01
CA GLN A 168 14.27 4.19 14.16
C GLN A 168 14.12 3.32 12.92
N THR A 169 13.79 2.04 13.15
CA THR A 169 13.49 1.07 12.11
C THR A 169 11.98 0.99 11.87
N ILE A 170 11.58 1.03 10.60
CA ILE A 170 10.18 1.03 10.16
C ILE A 170 9.92 -0.19 9.30
N HIS A 171 8.88 -0.95 9.63
CA HIS A 171 8.51 -2.17 8.92
C HIS A 171 7.07 -2.13 8.42
N ASP A 172 6.85 -2.70 7.23
CA ASP A 172 5.52 -2.98 6.70
C ASP A 172 5.44 -4.44 6.21
N PRO A 173 4.68 -5.31 6.91
CA PRO A 173 4.54 -6.72 6.54
C PRO A 173 3.65 -6.97 5.31
N ALA A 174 3.05 -5.93 4.72
CA ALA A 174 2.25 -5.98 3.50
C ALA A 174 2.45 -4.67 2.73
N CYS A 175 3.70 -4.39 2.32
CA CYS A 175 4.14 -3.05 1.95
C CYS A 175 3.54 -2.51 0.64
N GLY A 176 2.90 -3.35 -0.16
CA GLY A 176 2.31 -2.91 -1.41
C GLY A 176 3.33 -2.20 -2.30
N THR A 177 3.03 -0.99 -2.71
CA THR A 177 3.94 -0.15 -3.51
C THR A 177 4.91 0.71 -2.68
N GLY A 178 4.97 0.53 -1.36
CA GLY A 178 5.93 1.19 -0.47
C GLY A 178 5.54 2.60 -0.01
N GLY A 179 4.28 2.99 -0.14
CA GLY A 179 3.83 4.35 0.17
C GLY A 179 4.17 4.83 1.57
N PHE A 180 4.08 3.97 2.59
CA PHE A 180 4.47 4.31 3.96
C PHE A 180 5.97 4.63 4.08
N PHE A 181 6.82 3.89 3.40
CA PHE A 181 8.28 4.12 3.44
C PHE A 181 8.66 5.46 2.84
N LEU A 182 8.07 5.82 1.70
CA LEU A 182 8.34 7.07 1.01
C LEU A 182 7.99 8.27 1.90
N ILE A 183 6.78 8.26 2.46
CA ILE A 183 6.32 9.36 3.30
C ILE A 183 7.10 9.43 4.61
N ALA A 184 7.45 8.29 5.21
CA ALA A 184 8.27 8.27 6.42
C ALA A 184 9.70 8.77 6.15
N HIS A 185 10.31 8.39 5.01
CA HIS A 185 11.61 8.89 4.57
C HIS A 185 11.59 10.41 4.39
N ASP A 186 10.56 10.91 3.68
CA ASP A 186 10.38 12.34 3.45
C ASP A 186 10.15 13.10 4.77
N TYR A 187 9.31 12.57 5.66
CA TYR A 187 9.07 13.13 6.99
C TYR A 187 10.38 13.30 7.77
N VAL A 188 11.17 12.24 7.92
CA VAL A 188 12.46 12.30 8.66
C VAL A 188 13.43 13.26 7.99
N SER A 189 13.51 13.26 6.66
CA SER A 189 14.42 14.14 5.91
C SER A 189 14.08 15.62 6.05
N ARG A 190 12.78 15.96 6.19
CA ARG A 190 12.32 17.36 6.30
C ARG A 190 12.32 17.88 7.74
N HIS A 191 12.05 17.03 8.72
CA HIS A 191 11.88 17.46 10.12
C HIS A 191 13.19 17.45 10.92
N TYR A 192 14.25 16.80 10.42
CA TYR A 192 15.50 16.66 11.16
C TYR A 192 16.71 17.08 10.32
N ALA A 193 17.62 17.81 10.96
CA ALA A 193 18.95 18.12 10.38
C ALA A 193 19.83 16.88 10.50
N LEU A 194 19.85 16.04 9.47
CA LEU A 194 20.55 14.76 9.46
C LEU A 194 22.04 14.94 9.14
N ASP A 195 22.91 14.34 9.93
CA ASP A 195 24.32 14.18 9.58
C ASP A 195 24.52 13.11 8.48
N ARG A 196 25.78 12.93 8.04
CA ARG A 196 26.12 11.97 6.97
C ARG A 196 25.81 10.52 7.34
N GLY A 197 26.03 10.15 8.60
CA GLY A 197 25.74 8.79 9.11
C GLY A 197 24.24 8.52 9.13
N GLN A 198 23.47 9.45 9.71
CA GLN A 198 22.01 9.38 9.77
C GLN A 198 21.36 9.36 8.38
N LYS A 199 21.88 10.13 7.42
CA LYS A 199 21.40 10.05 6.02
C LYS A 199 21.66 8.67 5.40
N LYS A 200 22.83 8.09 5.69
CA LYS A 200 23.16 6.74 5.24
C LYS A 200 22.25 5.69 5.87
N ASP A 201 22.03 5.77 7.18
CA ASP A 201 21.16 4.84 7.90
C ASP A 201 19.71 4.95 7.44
N LEU A 202 19.18 6.17 7.28
CA LEU A 202 17.84 6.41 6.76
C LEU A 202 17.65 5.79 5.37
N LYS A 203 18.68 5.91 4.52
CA LYS A 203 18.66 5.35 3.17
C LYS A 203 18.71 3.81 3.16
N LEU A 204 19.59 3.20 3.96
CA LEU A 204 19.99 1.81 3.80
C LEU A 204 19.35 0.86 4.84
N HIS A 205 19.06 1.35 6.05
CA HIS A 205 18.76 0.49 7.20
C HIS A 205 17.43 0.79 7.90
N ALA A 206 16.82 1.96 7.63
CA ALA A 206 15.62 2.39 8.32
C ALA A 206 14.37 1.61 7.91
N PHE A 207 14.32 1.07 6.69
CA PHE A 207 13.12 0.47 6.12
C PHE A 207 13.26 -1.02 5.87
N SER A 208 12.18 -1.77 6.13
CA SER A 208 12.06 -3.18 5.82
C SER A 208 10.61 -3.50 5.46
N GLY A 209 10.39 -4.33 4.46
CA GLY A 209 9.02 -4.72 4.06
C GLY A 209 8.93 -6.09 3.43
N ASN A 210 7.75 -6.69 3.53
CA ASN A 210 7.40 -7.93 2.86
C ASN A 210 6.23 -7.67 1.91
N GLU A 211 6.27 -8.30 0.74
CA GLU A 211 5.15 -8.29 -0.20
C GLU A 211 5.00 -9.69 -0.82
N LEU A 212 3.78 -10.20 -0.77
CA LEU A 212 3.47 -11.55 -1.26
C LEU A 212 3.48 -11.61 -2.79
N VAL A 213 3.03 -10.57 -3.45
CA VAL A 213 2.88 -10.51 -4.91
C VAL A 213 4.17 -9.98 -5.54
N ASP A 214 4.91 -10.83 -6.25
CA ASP A 214 6.22 -10.49 -6.84
C ASP A 214 6.17 -9.23 -7.72
N SER A 215 5.12 -9.04 -8.53
CA SER A 215 4.97 -7.86 -9.38
C SER A 215 4.79 -6.58 -8.57
N VAL A 216 4.06 -6.63 -7.45
CA VAL A 216 3.85 -5.49 -6.55
C VAL A 216 5.14 -5.19 -5.77
N ALA A 217 5.86 -6.21 -5.30
CA ALA A 217 7.17 -6.06 -4.67
C ALA A 217 8.17 -5.35 -5.60
N ARG A 218 8.16 -5.69 -6.89
CA ARG A 218 8.97 -5.04 -7.94
C ARG A 218 8.65 -3.55 -8.04
N LEU A 219 7.35 -3.21 -8.10
CA LEU A 219 6.90 -1.81 -8.13
C LEU A 219 7.34 -1.06 -6.86
N CYS A 220 7.27 -1.70 -5.69
CA CYS A 220 7.77 -1.15 -4.43
C CYS A 220 9.26 -0.83 -4.51
N VAL A 221 10.08 -1.81 -4.90
CA VAL A 221 11.55 -1.64 -4.98
C VAL A 221 11.92 -0.55 -5.97
N MET A 222 11.25 -0.49 -7.12
CA MET A 222 11.46 0.59 -8.08
C MET A 222 11.10 1.95 -7.49
N ASN A 223 9.97 2.04 -6.79
CA ASN A 223 9.53 3.27 -6.15
C ASN A 223 10.53 3.74 -5.09
N LEU A 224 11.05 2.83 -4.26
CA LEU A 224 12.11 3.14 -3.29
C LEU A 224 13.40 3.62 -3.97
N TYR A 225 13.82 2.95 -5.04
CA TYR A 225 15.01 3.32 -5.80
C TYR A 225 14.91 4.75 -6.35
N LEU A 226 13.76 5.12 -6.93
CA LEU A 226 13.50 6.46 -7.47
C LEU A 226 13.64 7.54 -6.40
N HIS A 227 13.28 7.25 -5.16
CA HIS A 227 13.41 8.16 -4.01
C HIS A 227 14.76 8.04 -3.30
N GLY A 228 15.68 7.23 -3.83
CA GLY A 228 17.05 7.09 -3.28
C GLY A 228 17.10 6.24 -2.01
N ILE A 229 16.08 5.41 -1.75
CA ILE A 229 16.01 4.48 -0.63
C ILE A 229 16.53 3.10 -1.07
N GLY A 230 17.37 2.47 -0.24
CA GLY A 230 17.99 1.19 -0.52
C GLY A 230 19.38 1.30 -1.15
N GLY A 231 19.99 0.16 -1.44
CA GLY A 231 21.35 0.03 -1.96
C GLY A 231 21.63 -1.40 -2.44
N ASP A 232 22.82 -1.91 -2.12
CA ASP A 232 23.20 -3.29 -2.47
C ASP A 232 22.29 -4.33 -1.81
N ASP A 233 21.81 -4.05 -0.59
CA ASP A 233 20.80 -4.84 0.07
C ASP A 233 19.40 -4.27 -0.24
N CYS A 234 18.49 -5.16 -0.67
CA CYS A 234 17.11 -4.76 -0.93
C CYS A 234 16.32 -4.72 0.39
N PRO A 235 15.67 -3.59 0.74
CA PRO A 235 14.86 -3.51 1.95
C PRO A 235 13.55 -4.31 1.86
N ILE A 236 13.19 -4.80 0.67
CA ILE A 236 11.93 -5.51 0.41
C ILE A 236 12.17 -6.97 0.08
N GLN A 237 11.40 -7.84 0.73
CA GLN A 237 11.33 -9.26 0.44
C GLN A 237 10.06 -9.55 -0.36
N GLY A 238 10.24 -9.87 -1.65
CA GLY A 238 9.14 -10.25 -2.55
C GLY A 238 8.83 -11.74 -2.50
N GLY A 239 7.56 -12.12 -2.76
CA GLY A 239 7.09 -13.50 -2.73
C GLY A 239 7.00 -14.11 -1.33
N VAL A 240 6.93 -13.28 -0.28
CA VAL A 240 6.95 -13.71 1.12
C VAL A 240 5.57 -13.55 1.75
N ASP A 241 5.02 -14.66 2.25
CA ASP A 241 3.82 -14.64 3.10
C ASP A 241 4.23 -14.30 4.55
N SER A 242 4.02 -13.06 4.96
CA SER A 242 4.34 -12.56 6.29
C SER A 242 3.64 -13.32 7.42
N LEU A 243 2.48 -13.92 7.15
CA LEU A 243 1.71 -14.66 8.15
C LEU A 243 2.27 -16.08 8.37
N ALA A 244 3.05 -16.60 7.42
CA ALA A 244 3.52 -17.99 7.47
C ALA A 244 4.46 -18.28 8.64
N GLN A 245 5.22 -17.26 9.10
CA GLN A 245 6.22 -17.45 10.15
C GLN A 245 6.22 -16.27 11.15
N LYS A 246 6.68 -16.56 12.36
CA LYS A 246 6.98 -15.55 13.37
C LYS A 246 8.12 -14.65 12.89
N PRO A 247 8.03 -13.32 13.10
CA PRO A 247 9.12 -12.41 12.75
C PRO A 247 10.42 -12.79 13.48
N SER A 248 11.52 -12.88 12.74
CA SER A 248 12.87 -13.08 13.30
C SER A 248 13.49 -11.77 13.81
N VAL A 249 13.03 -10.65 13.32
CA VAL A 249 13.48 -9.29 13.66
C VAL A 249 12.29 -8.47 14.14
N THR A 250 12.53 -7.56 15.07
CA THR A 250 11.52 -6.62 15.57
C THR A 250 11.92 -5.18 15.29
N TYR A 251 10.94 -4.29 15.17
CA TYR A 251 11.08 -2.93 14.67
C TYR A 251 10.54 -1.90 15.65
N ASP A 252 11.01 -0.66 15.53
CA ASP A 252 10.56 0.46 16.37
C ASP A 252 9.16 0.92 15.96
N ILE A 253 8.87 0.88 14.66
CA ILE A 253 7.59 1.32 14.10
C ILE A 253 7.10 0.27 13.09
N VAL A 254 5.81 -0.05 13.13
CA VAL A 254 5.13 -0.83 12.09
C VAL A 254 3.99 -0.01 11.52
N LEU A 255 4.03 0.25 10.22
CA LEU A 255 3.01 0.96 9.46
C LEU A 255 2.48 0.02 8.39
N SER A 256 1.20 -0.30 8.37
CA SER A 256 0.70 -1.26 7.39
C SER A 256 -0.76 -1.02 7.02
N ASN A 257 -1.06 -1.27 5.75
CA ASN A 257 -2.41 -1.44 5.25
C ASN A 257 -2.55 -2.85 4.63
N PRO A 258 -2.80 -3.88 5.46
CA PRO A 258 -2.88 -5.26 4.98
C PRO A 258 -4.04 -5.46 4.00
N PRO A 259 -3.98 -6.48 3.11
CA PRO A 259 -5.02 -6.72 2.12
C PRO A 259 -6.37 -7.03 2.77
N PHE A 260 -7.44 -6.41 2.25
CA PHE A 260 -8.81 -6.63 2.71
C PHE A 260 -9.37 -7.93 2.11
N GLY A 261 -9.58 -8.94 2.92
CA GLY A 261 -10.16 -10.23 2.53
C GLY A 261 -10.35 -11.10 3.75
N LYS A 262 -11.55 -11.65 3.95
CA LYS A 262 -11.86 -12.40 5.18
C LYS A 262 -11.12 -13.73 5.27
N LYS A 263 -10.87 -14.41 4.15
CA LYS A 263 -10.30 -15.77 4.16
C LYS A 263 -8.93 -15.82 3.52
N SER A 264 -8.00 -16.49 4.18
CA SER A 264 -6.80 -16.98 3.54
C SER A 264 -7.17 -18.25 2.78
N SER A 265 -7.06 -18.26 1.46
CA SER A 265 -7.28 -19.44 0.63
C SER A 265 -6.07 -19.70 -0.25
N ILE A 266 -5.79 -20.99 -0.49
CA ILE A 266 -4.85 -21.44 -1.52
C ILE A 266 -5.68 -22.19 -2.55
N MET A 267 -5.45 -21.90 -3.83
CA MET A 267 -5.96 -22.75 -4.89
C MET A 267 -5.12 -24.03 -4.90
N VAL A 268 -5.76 -25.15 -4.62
CA VAL A 268 -5.15 -26.48 -4.73
C VAL A 268 -5.83 -27.17 -5.89
N ALA A 269 -5.05 -27.56 -6.89
CA ALA A 269 -5.53 -28.45 -7.94
C ALA A 269 -5.55 -29.88 -7.37
N SER A 270 -6.69 -30.54 -7.42
CA SER A 270 -6.78 -31.97 -7.11
C SER A 270 -6.10 -32.78 -8.24
N GLU A 271 -5.72 -34.04 -7.93
CA GLU A 271 -5.19 -34.97 -8.95
C GLU A 271 -6.19 -35.22 -10.10
N GLU A 272 -7.46 -34.89 -9.92
CA GLU A 272 -8.53 -34.99 -10.91
C GLU A 272 -8.75 -33.68 -11.70
N GLY A 273 -7.97 -32.62 -11.45
CA GLY A 273 -8.01 -31.36 -12.19
C GLY A 273 -9.06 -30.35 -11.69
N ASP A 274 -9.77 -30.64 -10.60
CA ASP A 274 -10.71 -29.70 -9.99
C ASP A 274 -9.95 -28.69 -9.11
N GLU A 275 -10.16 -27.40 -9.37
CA GLU A 275 -9.63 -26.33 -8.56
C GLU A 275 -10.50 -26.13 -7.31
N SER A 276 -9.97 -26.43 -6.12
CA SER A 276 -10.62 -26.14 -4.85
C SER A 276 -9.88 -25.06 -4.06
N ASN A 277 -10.65 -24.14 -3.47
CA ASN A 277 -10.12 -23.14 -2.56
C ASN A 277 -10.03 -23.72 -1.14
N GLU A 278 -8.84 -24.17 -0.73
CA GLU A 278 -8.61 -24.56 0.66
C GLU A 278 -8.38 -23.34 1.55
N THR A 279 -9.13 -23.30 2.66
CA THR A 279 -9.00 -22.23 3.66
C THR A 279 -7.72 -22.45 4.47
N ARG A 280 -6.75 -21.54 4.37
CA ARG A 280 -5.49 -21.60 5.13
C ARG A 280 -5.68 -21.04 6.53
N THR A 281 -5.28 -21.82 7.53
CA THR A 281 -5.23 -21.41 8.93
C THR A 281 -3.77 -21.32 9.38
N TYR A 282 -3.41 -20.20 10.00
CA TYR A 282 -2.06 -19.99 10.53
C TYR A 282 -2.05 -20.37 12.01
N VAL A 283 -1.35 -21.43 12.35
CA VAL A 283 -1.10 -21.85 13.74
C VAL A 283 0.28 -21.36 14.15
N ARG A 284 0.32 -20.39 15.07
CA ARG A 284 1.56 -19.76 15.54
C ARG A 284 1.53 -19.57 17.04
N ASP A 285 2.67 -19.78 17.70
CA ASP A 285 2.86 -19.67 19.15
C ASP A 285 2.79 -18.21 19.66
N ASP A 286 3.06 -17.24 18.78
CA ASP A 286 3.02 -15.82 19.09
C ASP A 286 1.64 -15.16 18.84
N PHE A 287 0.67 -15.93 18.30
CA PHE A 287 -0.71 -15.50 18.09
C PHE A 287 -1.59 -15.83 19.30
N TRP A 288 -2.47 -14.93 19.66
CA TRP A 288 -3.43 -15.12 20.76
C TRP A 288 -4.59 -16.03 20.42
N ALA A 289 -4.97 -16.09 19.14
CA ALA A 289 -6.02 -16.96 18.63
C ALA A 289 -5.73 -17.41 17.21
N THR A 290 -6.08 -18.66 16.93
CA THR A 290 -6.06 -19.24 15.59
C THR A 290 -7.33 -18.86 14.86
N THR A 291 -7.20 -18.29 13.66
CA THR A 291 -8.33 -17.89 12.81
C THR A 291 -7.98 -17.96 11.34
N THR A 292 -9.00 -18.12 10.49
CA THR A 292 -8.89 -18.01 9.04
C THR A 292 -9.01 -16.56 8.55
N ASN A 293 -9.40 -15.63 9.44
CA ASN A 293 -9.54 -14.22 9.12
C ASN A 293 -8.16 -13.58 8.97
N LYS A 294 -7.80 -13.25 7.73
CA LYS A 294 -6.50 -12.68 7.38
C LYS A 294 -6.20 -11.37 8.11
N GLN A 295 -7.19 -10.49 8.27
CA GLN A 295 -7.03 -9.19 8.91
C GLN A 295 -6.74 -9.31 10.41
N LEU A 296 -7.42 -10.25 11.10
CA LEU A 296 -7.15 -10.57 12.49
C LEU A 296 -5.75 -11.17 12.65
N ASN A 297 -5.30 -11.99 11.69
CA ASN A 297 -3.94 -12.54 11.69
C ASN A 297 -2.90 -11.43 11.48
N PHE A 298 -3.13 -10.47 10.58
CA PHE A 298 -2.23 -9.32 10.42
C PHE A 298 -2.16 -8.45 11.67
N LEU A 299 -3.27 -8.24 12.38
CA LEU A 299 -3.26 -7.48 13.63
C LEU A 299 -2.35 -8.13 14.68
N GLN A 300 -2.41 -9.46 14.85
CA GLN A 300 -1.52 -10.23 15.74
C GLN A 300 -0.07 -10.18 15.25
N HIS A 301 0.14 -10.32 13.93
CA HIS A 301 1.47 -10.29 13.34
C HIS A 301 2.16 -8.93 13.50
N VAL A 302 1.45 -7.83 13.27
CA VAL A 302 1.95 -6.47 13.49
C VAL A 302 2.44 -6.30 14.93
N LYS A 303 1.67 -6.77 15.93
CA LYS A 303 2.13 -6.76 17.33
C LYS A 303 3.43 -7.56 17.51
N SER A 304 3.55 -8.71 16.84
CA SER A 304 4.74 -9.55 16.95
C SER A 304 5.98 -8.91 16.29
N CYS A 305 5.80 -8.10 15.25
CA CYS A 305 6.86 -7.34 14.58
C CYS A 305 7.43 -6.19 15.42
N LEU A 306 6.74 -5.72 16.47
CA LEU A 306 7.21 -4.60 17.26
C LEU A 306 8.26 -4.98 18.29
N LYS A 307 9.25 -4.13 18.52
CA LYS A 307 10.06 -4.11 19.74
C LYS A 307 9.19 -3.79 20.96
N ILE A 308 9.66 -4.09 22.16
CA ILE A 308 9.05 -3.53 23.38
C ILE A 308 9.19 -2.00 23.29
N HIS A 309 8.10 -1.28 23.56
CA HIS A 309 7.92 0.17 23.33
C HIS A 309 7.86 0.58 21.86
N GLY A 310 7.87 -0.36 20.94
CA GLY A 310 7.58 -0.09 19.52
C GLY A 310 6.12 0.30 19.32
N ARG A 311 5.85 1.04 18.24
CA ARG A 311 4.56 1.67 17.94
C ARG A 311 4.01 1.15 16.61
N ALA A 312 2.71 0.98 16.52
CA ALA A 312 2.06 0.58 15.28
C ALA A 312 0.92 1.51 14.89
N ALA A 313 0.74 1.66 13.57
CA ALA A 313 -0.48 2.13 12.95
C ALA A 313 -0.88 1.11 11.87
N ILE A 314 -2.03 0.47 12.04
CA ILE A 314 -2.54 -0.52 11.12
C ILE A 314 -3.91 -0.14 10.61
N VAL A 315 -4.10 -0.21 9.28
CA VAL A 315 -5.41 -0.06 8.66
C VAL A 315 -6.17 -1.37 8.78
N VAL A 316 -7.38 -1.30 9.33
CA VAL A 316 -8.24 -2.47 9.57
C VAL A 316 -9.66 -2.18 9.10
N PRO A 317 -10.37 -3.15 8.50
CA PRO A 317 -11.79 -2.99 8.18
C PRO A 317 -12.67 -3.07 9.43
N ASP A 318 -13.92 -2.62 9.30
CA ASP A 318 -14.87 -2.55 10.43
C ASP A 318 -15.06 -3.88 11.16
N ASN A 319 -15.08 -5.01 10.46
CA ASN A 319 -15.29 -6.33 11.07
C ASN A 319 -14.25 -6.68 12.15
N VAL A 320 -13.01 -6.20 12.01
CA VAL A 320 -11.95 -6.39 13.03
C VAL A 320 -12.36 -5.76 14.37
N LEU A 321 -13.18 -4.73 14.35
CA LEU A 321 -13.60 -3.98 15.54
C LEU A 321 -14.71 -4.70 16.35
N PHE A 322 -15.50 -5.59 15.73
CA PHE A 322 -16.68 -6.19 16.39
C PHE A 322 -16.85 -7.70 16.20
N GLU A 323 -16.10 -8.35 15.30
CA GLU A 323 -16.22 -9.79 15.05
C GLU A 323 -16.04 -10.59 16.36
N GLY A 324 -16.93 -11.55 16.62
CA GLY A 324 -16.88 -12.39 17.81
C GLY A 324 -15.83 -13.50 17.75
N GLY A 325 -15.81 -14.40 18.71
CA GLY A 325 -14.92 -15.54 18.77
C GLY A 325 -13.42 -15.13 18.81
N ALA A 326 -12.66 -15.55 17.82
CA ALA A 326 -11.24 -15.19 17.73
C ALA A 326 -11.02 -13.68 17.74
N GLY A 327 -11.90 -12.91 17.07
CA GLY A 327 -11.82 -11.44 17.05
C GLY A 327 -11.95 -10.83 18.44
N GLU A 328 -12.90 -11.30 19.25
CA GLU A 328 -13.05 -10.87 20.63
C GLU A 328 -11.81 -11.22 21.47
N THR A 329 -11.30 -12.44 21.36
CA THR A 329 -10.09 -12.89 22.08
C THR A 329 -8.91 -11.98 21.73
N ILE A 330 -8.70 -11.69 20.45
CA ILE A 330 -7.60 -10.86 19.98
C ILE A 330 -7.75 -9.43 20.51
N ARG A 331 -8.92 -8.82 20.45
CA ARG A 331 -9.15 -7.47 21.00
C ARG A 331 -8.91 -7.40 22.50
N ARG A 332 -9.41 -8.38 23.29
CA ARG A 332 -9.14 -8.48 24.72
C ARG A 332 -7.64 -8.52 25.02
N GLN A 333 -6.92 -9.38 24.32
CA GLN A 333 -5.48 -9.53 24.52
C GLN A 333 -4.70 -8.29 24.09
N LEU A 334 -5.08 -7.68 22.96
CA LEU A 334 -4.46 -6.47 22.47
C LEU A 334 -4.62 -5.31 23.47
N LEU A 335 -5.84 -5.07 23.96
CA LEU A 335 -6.12 -4.03 24.97
C LEU A 335 -5.41 -4.28 26.30
N LYS A 336 -5.19 -5.56 26.66
CA LYS A 336 -4.48 -5.92 27.90
C LYS A 336 -2.97 -5.76 27.75
N GLN A 337 -2.38 -6.27 26.67
CA GLN A 337 -0.92 -6.40 26.51
C GLN A 337 -0.28 -5.20 25.80
N CYS A 338 -1.05 -4.39 25.11
CA CYS A 338 -0.60 -3.19 24.43
C CYS A 338 -1.34 -1.96 24.97
N ASP A 339 -0.75 -0.79 24.81
CA ASP A 339 -1.45 0.47 25.00
C ASP A 339 -2.14 0.86 23.68
N VAL A 340 -3.41 0.48 23.56
CA VAL A 340 -4.25 0.83 22.39
C VAL A 340 -4.89 2.17 22.65
N HIS A 341 -4.28 3.22 22.14
CA HIS A 341 -4.58 4.59 22.58
C HIS A 341 -5.42 5.40 21.58
N THR A 342 -5.51 5.00 20.31
CA THR A 342 -6.25 5.79 19.30
C THR A 342 -6.86 4.89 18.23
N LEU A 343 -8.08 5.20 17.85
CA LEU A 343 -8.79 4.62 16.70
C LEU A 343 -9.31 5.76 15.82
N LEU A 344 -8.82 5.87 14.60
CA LEU A 344 -9.33 6.78 13.58
C LEU A 344 -10.37 6.05 12.73
N ARG A 345 -11.63 6.49 12.77
CA ARG A 345 -12.73 5.94 11.99
C ARG A 345 -12.81 6.66 10.65
N LEU A 346 -12.66 5.94 9.54
CA LEU A 346 -12.59 6.51 8.20
C LEU A 346 -13.93 6.40 7.47
N PRO A 347 -14.34 7.43 6.68
CA PRO A 347 -15.53 7.35 5.86
C PRO A 347 -15.33 6.37 4.68
N ALA A 348 -16.44 5.90 4.10
CA ALA A 348 -16.39 5.18 2.84
C ALA A 348 -15.87 6.07 1.69
N GLY A 349 -15.41 5.45 0.60
CA GLY A 349 -15.00 6.14 -0.62
C GLY A 349 -13.59 6.76 -0.58
N ILE A 350 -12.80 6.54 0.48
CA ILE A 350 -11.39 6.98 0.51
C ILE A 350 -10.50 6.02 -0.28
N PHE A 351 -10.79 4.73 -0.21
CA PHE A 351 -10.04 3.70 -0.91
C PHE A 351 -10.61 3.44 -2.29
N TYR A 352 -9.75 3.04 -3.23
CA TYR A 352 -10.16 2.69 -4.59
C TYR A 352 -11.01 1.41 -4.65
N ALA A 353 -10.87 0.51 -3.69
CA ALA A 353 -11.78 -0.63 -3.53
C ALA A 353 -13.13 -0.13 -3.00
N HIS A 354 -14.15 -0.17 -3.87
CA HIS A 354 -15.49 0.31 -3.55
C HIS A 354 -16.08 -0.40 -2.31
N ALA A 355 -16.80 0.34 -1.49
CA ALA A 355 -17.53 -0.11 -0.30
C ALA A 355 -16.69 -0.61 0.88
N VAL A 356 -15.37 -0.42 0.91
CA VAL A 356 -14.56 -0.76 2.08
C VAL A 356 -14.69 0.32 3.14
N LYS A 357 -15.24 -0.05 4.30
CA LYS A 357 -15.20 0.75 5.53
C LYS A 357 -13.97 0.34 6.31
N ALA A 358 -13.06 1.27 6.52
CA ALA A 358 -11.80 1.01 7.20
C ALA A 358 -11.54 1.98 8.34
N ASN A 359 -10.58 1.64 9.16
CA ASN A 359 -10.15 2.42 10.32
C ASN A 359 -8.64 2.33 10.44
N VAL A 360 -8.03 3.24 11.21
CA VAL A 360 -6.63 3.10 11.58
C VAL A 360 -6.55 2.90 13.08
N LEU A 361 -5.96 1.79 13.50
CA LEU A 361 -5.73 1.46 14.90
C LEU A 361 -4.28 1.76 15.27
N PHE A 362 -4.09 2.55 16.32
CA PHE A 362 -2.78 2.95 16.83
C PHE A 362 -2.54 2.31 18.19
N PHE A 363 -1.41 1.66 18.37
CA PHE A 363 -1.04 1.05 19.65
C PHE A 363 0.47 0.95 19.85
N ASP A 364 0.89 0.94 21.10
CA ASP A 364 2.26 0.71 21.53
C ASP A 364 2.39 -0.69 22.13
N ARG A 365 3.39 -1.46 21.71
CA ARG A 365 3.73 -2.71 22.39
C ARG A 365 4.40 -2.41 23.73
N LYS A 366 3.91 -3.02 24.80
CA LYS A 366 4.41 -2.84 26.15
C LYS A 366 5.03 -4.13 26.72
N PRO A 367 5.86 -4.05 27.78
CA PRO A 367 6.32 -5.21 28.50
C PRO A 367 5.17 -6.04 29.09
N ALA A 368 5.41 -7.30 29.43
CA ALA A 368 4.43 -8.12 30.13
C ALA A 368 4.02 -7.45 31.46
N SER A 369 2.71 -7.43 31.74
CA SER A 369 2.14 -6.84 32.97
C SER A 369 0.90 -7.62 33.41
N GLU A 370 0.67 -7.68 34.71
CA GLU A 370 -0.57 -8.23 35.28
C GLU A 370 -1.75 -7.30 35.04
N THR A 371 -1.50 -6.00 35.06
CA THR A 371 -2.51 -4.97 34.80
C THR A 371 -2.56 -4.59 33.32
N PRO A 372 -3.75 -4.24 32.79
CA PRO A 372 -3.89 -3.82 31.41
C PRO A 372 -3.15 -2.51 31.14
N TRP A 373 -2.50 -2.44 29.98
CA TRP A 373 -1.76 -1.27 29.52
C TRP A 373 -2.68 -0.20 28.94
N THR A 374 -3.69 -0.60 28.16
CA THR A 374 -4.70 0.34 27.70
C THR A 374 -5.50 0.87 28.88
N LYS A 375 -5.48 2.16 29.10
CA LYS A 375 -6.31 2.85 30.10
C LYS A 375 -7.52 3.50 29.46
N THR A 376 -7.28 4.18 28.34
CA THR A 376 -8.30 4.93 27.61
C THR A 376 -8.02 4.79 26.12
N LEU A 377 -9.01 4.33 25.37
CA LEU A 377 -9.02 4.37 23.92
C LEU A 377 -9.70 5.66 23.46
N TRP A 378 -8.98 6.50 22.74
CA TRP A 378 -9.53 7.67 22.10
C TRP A 378 -9.98 7.33 20.69
N ILE A 379 -11.23 7.65 20.35
CA ILE A 379 -11.80 7.40 19.02
C ILE A 379 -12.05 8.72 18.33
N TYR A 380 -11.48 8.88 17.13
CA TYR A 380 -11.76 10.02 16.25
C TYR A 380 -12.74 9.61 15.16
N ASP A 381 -13.93 10.21 15.15
CA ASP A 381 -14.93 9.98 14.12
C ASP A 381 -14.71 10.93 12.93
N PHE A 382 -14.01 10.44 11.91
CA PHE A 382 -13.83 11.16 10.65
C PHE A 382 -14.93 10.84 9.63
N ARG A 383 -15.76 9.82 9.86
CA ARG A 383 -16.75 9.30 8.89
C ARG A 383 -18.06 10.10 8.85
N THR A 384 -18.58 10.52 10.02
CA THR A 384 -19.91 11.18 10.13
C THR A 384 -19.92 12.51 9.38
N ASN A 385 -20.89 12.69 8.48
CA ASN A 385 -21.05 13.85 7.60
C ASN A 385 -19.83 14.11 6.69
N ARG A 386 -19.16 13.05 6.23
CA ARG A 386 -18.01 13.12 5.31
C ARG A 386 -18.17 12.13 4.17
N HIS A 387 -18.11 12.64 2.94
CA HIS A 387 -18.19 11.84 1.72
C HIS A 387 -16.99 12.14 0.85
N PHE A 388 -16.28 11.08 0.49
CA PHE A 388 -15.15 11.15 -0.43
C PHE A 388 -15.37 10.21 -1.61
N THR A 389 -14.80 10.60 -2.73
CA THR A 389 -14.70 9.75 -3.91
C THR A 389 -13.30 9.89 -4.49
N PRO A 390 -12.68 8.81 -4.96
CA PRO A 390 -11.29 8.90 -5.44
C PRO A 390 -11.08 9.87 -6.61
N LYS A 391 -12.09 10.12 -7.43
CA LYS A 391 -11.99 10.96 -8.64
C LYS A 391 -12.54 12.37 -8.47
N THR A 392 -13.76 12.51 -7.94
CA THR A 392 -14.50 13.80 -7.94
C THR A 392 -14.37 14.59 -6.65
N ASN A 393 -14.17 13.91 -5.51
CA ASN A 393 -13.96 14.54 -4.21
C ASN A 393 -12.88 13.76 -3.41
N PRO A 394 -11.60 13.78 -3.86
CA PRO A 394 -10.55 13.01 -3.23
C PRO A 394 -10.21 13.54 -1.82
N LEU A 395 -9.79 12.62 -0.95
CA LEU A 395 -9.25 12.98 0.35
C LEU A 395 -8.04 13.91 0.19
N LYS A 396 -8.00 14.98 0.97
CA LYS A 396 -6.87 15.91 1.03
C LYS A 396 -6.22 15.86 2.41
N ARG A 397 -4.88 16.01 2.50
CA ARG A 397 -4.16 16.00 3.78
C ARG A 397 -4.75 17.00 4.79
N LYS A 398 -5.09 18.22 4.32
CA LYS A 398 -5.69 19.28 5.13
C LYS A 398 -7.00 18.86 5.83
N THR A 399 -7.77 17.93 5.26
CA THR A 399 -9.03 17.47 5.89
C THR A 399 -8.78 16.59 7.13
N LEU A 400 -7.55 16.14 7.31
CA LEU A 400 -7.10 15.35 8.48
C LEU A 400 -6.32 16.19 9.51
N ASP A 401 -6.18 17.53 9.32
CA ASP A 401 -5.42 18.41 10.24
C ASP A 401 -6.03 18.40 11.63
N ASP A 402 -7.37 18.41 11.74
CA ASP A 402 -8.06 18.33 13.02
C ASP A 402 -7.77 17.02 13.75
N PHE A 403 -7.76 15.89 13.05
CA PHE A 403 -7.34 14.60 13.63
C PHE A 403 -5.91 14.65 14.14
N VAL A 404 -4.97 15.19 13.35
CA VAL A 404 -3.56 15.30 13.73
C VAL A 404 -3.39 16.17 14.98
N SER A 405 -4.13 17.27 15.04
CA SER A 405 -4.15 18.14 16.21
C SER A 405 -4.74 17.44 17.44
N CYS A 406 -5.86 16.74 17.31
CA CYS A 406 -6.48 15.99 18.40
C CYS A 406 -5.63 14.81 18.88
N TYR A 407 -4.88 14.16 17.95
CA TYR A 407 -4.00 13.04 18.32
C TYR A 407 -2.90 13.47 19.28
N ASP A 408 -2.40 14.69 19.15
CA ASP A 408 -1.35 15.27 19.97
C ASP A 408 -0.15 14.33 20.19
N ALA A 409 0.65 14.18 19.12
CA ALA A 409 1.81 13.29 19.14
C ALA A 409 2.85 13.67 20.20
N GLY A 410 2.95 14.96 20.54
CA GLY A 410 3.87 15.48 21.54
C GLY A 410 3.49 15.11 22.97
N ASN A 411 2.19 15.16 23.30
CA ASN A 411 1.70 14.86 24.63
C ASN A 411 0.30 14.23 24.67
N ARG A 412 0.23 12.93 24.46
CA ARG A 412 -1.04 12.19 24.46
C ARG A 412 -1.83 12.26 25.77
N HIS A 413 -1.22 12.71 26.87
CA HIS A 413 -1.89 12.86 28.18
C HIS A 413 -2.68 14.16 28.29
N GLU A 414 -2.43 15.15 27.44
CA GLU A 414 -3.14 16.43 27.43
C GLU A 414 -4.28 16.50 26.39
N ARG A 415 -4.64 15.36 25.79
CA ARG A 415 -5.74 15.26 24.83
C ARG A 415 -7.04 15.76 25.44
N LYS A 416 -7.83 16.46 24.62
CA LYS A 416 -9.12 17.02 25.01
C LYS A 416 -10.22 16.42 24.17
N GLU A 417 -11.37 16.23 24.79
CA GLU A 417 -12.58 15.83 24.10
C GLU A 417 -13.03 16.91 23.12
N THR A 418 -13.46 16.46 21.94
CA THR A 418 -14.15 17.30 20.96
C THR A 418 -15.35 16.53 20.42
N ASP A 419 -16.22 17.18 19.67
CA ASP A 419 -17.37 16.50 19.05
C ASP A 419 -16.97 15.25 18.25
N ARG A 420 -15.75 15.22 17.70
CA ARG A 420 -15.23 14.12 16.87
C ARG A 420 -14.25 13.22 17.60
N PHE A 421 -13.72 13.61 18.75
CA PHE A 421 -12.67 12.88 19.46
C PHE A 421 -13.05 12.60 20.91
N MET A 422 -13.42 11.36 21.20
CA MET A 422 -13.98 10.94 22.49
C MET A 422 -13.16 9.83 23.14
N PRO A 423 -12.95 9.89 24.48
CA PRO A 423 -12.27 8.85 25.24
C PRO A 423 -13.24 7.77 25.71
N PHE A 424 -12.78 6.52 25.73
CA PHE A 424 -13.51 5.37 26.26
C PHE A 424 -12.60 4.60 27.22
N ALA A 425 -13.03 4.45 28.46
CA ALA A 425 -12.26 3.75 29.49
C ALA A 425 -12.16 2.24 29.17
N TYR A 426 -11.03 1.63 29.53
CA TYR A 426 -10.79 0.20 29.33
C TYR A 426 -11.92 -0.67 29.90
N GLU A 427 -12.37 -0.40 31.12
CA GLU A 427 -13.43 -1.12 31.81
C GLU A 427 -14.76 -1.08 31.06
N ASP A 428 -15.08 0.04 30.42
CA ASP A 428 -16.31 0.22 29.65
C ASP A 428 -16.23 -0.50 28.30
N LEU A 429 -15.06 -0.52 27.69
CA LEU A 429 -14.83 -1.31 26.47
C LEU A 429 -15.02 -2.81 26.72
N LEU A 430 -14.56 -3.32 27.87
CA LEU A 430 -14.70 -4.72 28.25
C LEU A 430 -16.14 -5.16 28.53
N LYS A 431 -17.01 -4.25 28.96
CA LYS A 431 -18.45 -4.51 29.20
C LYS A 431 -19.26 -4.62 27.91
N ARG A 432 -18.72 -4.13 26.80
CA ARG A 432 -19.43 -4.17 25.50
C ARG A 432 -19.51 -5.60 24.96
N ASP A 433 -20.61 -5.90 24.28
CA ASP A 433 -20.76 -7.19 23.59
C ASP A 433 -19.53 -7.45 22.70
N LYS A 434 -18.93 -8.63 22.84
CA LYS A 434 -17.74 -9.08 22.11
C LYS A 434 -16.55 -8.11 22.19
N VAL A 435 -16.48 -7.27 23.22
CA VAL A 435 -15.47 -6.18 23.31
C VAL A 435 -15.42 -5.35 22.03
N SER A 436 -16.58 -4.98 21.52
CA SER A 436 -16.69 -4.22 20.29
C SER A 436 -16.12 -2.80 20.44
N LEU A 437 -15.19 -2.44 19.53
CA LEU A 437 -14.64 -1.09 19.41
C LEU A 437 -15.40 -0.26 18.36
N ASP A 438 -16.45 -0.83 17.76
CA ASP A 438 -17.32 -0.14 16.83
C ASP A 438 -18.33 0.72 17.60
N ILE A 439 -17.92 1.95 17.89
CA ILE A 439 -18.67 2.89 18.74
C ILE A 439 -19.18 4.05 17.88
N PHE A 440 -20.43 4.43 18.12
CA PHE A 440 -21.10 5.55 17.48
C PHE A 440 -21.66 6.47 18.57
N TRP A 441 -21.38 7.76 18.49
CA TRP A 441 -21.96 8.78 19.37
C TRP A 441 -22.47 10.00 18.58
N ARG A 442 -22.15 10.10 17.29
CA ARG A 442 -22.63 11.16 16.42
C ARG A 442 -23.78 10.65 15.56
N LYS A 443 -24.78 11.50 15.40
CA LYS A 443 -25.82 11.28 14.41
C LYS A 443 -25.32 11.73 13.04
N ASP A 444 -25.54 10.93 12.02
CA ASP A 444 -25.28 11.31 10.64
C ASP A 444 -26.50 12.11 10.15
N GLU A 445 -26.32 13.41 9.92
CA GLU A 445 -27.39 14.31 9.44
C GLU A 445 -27.94 13.88 8.08
N ASN A 446 -27.13 13.17 7.29
CA ASN A 446 -27.57 12.61 6.02
C ASN A 446 -28.50 11.41 6.19
N LEU A 447 -28.54 10.76 7.34
CA LEU A 447 -29.49 9.70 7.67
C LEU A 447 -30.84 10.24 8.19
N GLU A 448 -30.88 11.51 8.63
CA GLU A 448 -32.13 12.18 9.04
C GLU A 448 -32.87 12.78 7.83
N ASP A 449 -32.21 12.97 6.72
CA ASP A 449 -32.85 13.46 5.45
C ASP A 449 -33.59 12.35 4.68
N THR A 450 -34.12 11.35 5.38
CA THR A 450 -35.09 10.42 4.79
C THR A 450 -36.35 11.11 4.30
N THR A 451 -36.56 12.38 4.69
CA THR A 451 -37.65 13.24 4.19
C THR A 451 -37.41 13.76 2.76
N ASN A 452 -36.16 13.74 2.26
CA ASN A 452 -35.79 14.15 0.91
C ASN A 452 -35.28 12.99 0.03
N LEU A 453 -35.49 11.76 0.43
CA LEU A 453 -35.26 10.62 -0.47
C LEU A 453 -36.26 10.74 -1.64
N PRO A 454 -35.83 10.48 -2.89
CA PRO A 454 -36.76 10.27 -3.99
C PRO A 454 -37.83 9.24 -3.60
N ASP A 455 -38.97 9.32 -4.20
CA ASP A 455 -40.03 8.34 -3.96
C ASP A 455 -39.48 6.90 -4.10
N PRO A 456 -39.92 5.94 -3.27
CA PRO A 456 -39.41 4.58 -3.26
C PRO A 456 -39.36 3.88 -4.63
N ASP A 457 -40.28 4.26 -5.51
CA ASP A 457 -40.35 3.81 -6.90
C ASP A 457 -39.22 4.39 -7.77
N VAL A 458 -38.81 5.63 -7.53
CA VAL A 458 -37.65 6.26 -8.21
C VAL A 458 -36.37 5.56 -7.77
N ILE A 459 -36.17 5.36 -6.45
CA ILE A 459 -35.00 4.64 -5.92
C ILE A 459 -34.98 3.20 -6.44
N ALA A 460 -36.12 2.53 -6.48
CA ALA A 460 -36.22 1.18 -7.01
C ALA A 460 -35.88 1.13 -8.51
N ALA A 461 -36.27 2.14 -9.28
CA ALA A 461 -35.94 2.25 -10.69
C ALA A 461 -34.43 2.48 -10.92
N GLU A 462 -33.79 3.36 -10.15
CA GLU A 462 -32.34 3.60 -10.19
C GLU A 462 -31.54 2.34 -9.83
N ILE A 463 -31.94 1.63 -8.77
CA ILE A 463 -31.33 0.34 -8.38
C ILE A 463 -31.50 -0.71 -9.47
N ALA A 464 -32.68 -0.77 -10.11
CA ALA A 464 -32.97 -1.72 -11.19
C ALA A 464 -32.11 -1.42 -12.44
N GLU A 465 -31.91 -0.13 -12.77
CA GLU A 465 -31.07 0.30 -13.86
C GLU A 465 -29.57 -0.02 -13.61
N ASP A 466 -29.08 0.21 -12.39
CA ASP A 466 -27.72 -0.15 -11.99
C ASP A 466 -27.48 -1.66 -12.01
N LEU A 467 -28.46 -2.45 -11.56
CA LEU A 467 -28.39 -3.92 -11.61
C LEU A 467 -28.45 -4.44 -13.04
N GLN A 468 -29.25 -3.83 -13.92
CA GLN A 468 -29.33 -4.19 -15.34
C GLN A 468 -28.00 -3.86 -16.05
N ALA A 469 -27.42 -2.68 -15.79
CA ALA A 469 -26.11 -2.31 -16.33
C ALA A 469 -25.00 -3.27 -15.87
N ALA A 470 -25.03 -3.71 -14.61
CA ALA A 470 -24.12 -4.73 -14.10
C ALA A 470 -24.33 -6.08 -14.78
N LEU A 471 -25.60 -6.51 -14.96
CA LEU A 471 -25.94 -7.76 -15.63
C LEU A 471 -25.47 -7.78 -17.08
N ASP A 472 -25.65 -6.69 -17.81
CA ASP A 472 -25.21 -6.54 -19.20
C ASP A 472 -23.67 -6.65 -19.33
N GLN A 473 -22.93 -6.09 -18.35
CA GLN A 473 -21.48 -6.24 -18.28
C GLN A 473 -21.04 -7.69 -18.02
N PHE A 474 -21.73 -8.41 -17.15
CA PHE A 474 -21.47 -9.84 -16.92
C PHE A 474 -21.84 -10.70 -18.13
N ALA A 475 -22.90 -10.38 -18.84
CA ALA A 475 -23.28 -11.05 -20.06
C ALA A 475 -22.24 -10.85 -21.17
N GLN A 476 -21.67 -9.66 -21.28
CA GLN A 476 -20.57 -9.36 -22.20
C GLN A 476 -19.32 -10.19 -21.87
N ILE A 477 -18.92 -10.21 -20.60
CA ILE A 477 -17.79 -11.02 -20.11
C ILE A 477 -18.03 -12.51 -20.41
N ALA A 478 -19.22 -13.01 -20.12
CA ALA A 478 -19.58 -14.41 -20.38
C ALA A 478 -19.57 -14.75 -21.88
N SER A 479 -19.90 -13.78 -22.75
CA SER A 479 -19.80 -13.92 -24.21
C SER A 479 -18.35 -13.97 -24.68
N ASP A 480 -17.49 -13.11 -24.10
CA ASP A 480 -16.08 -13.00 -24.45
C ASP A 480 -15.27 -14.24 -23.98
N LEU A 481 -15.68 -14.85 -22.87
CA LEU A 481 -15.09 -16.09 -22.35
C LEU A 481 -15.52 -17.36 -23.14
N LYS A 482 -16.53 -17.27 -24.01
CA LYS A 482 -16.98 -18.37 -24.87
C LYS A 482 -16.38 -18.33 -26.28
N ARG A 483 -15.59 -17.30 -26.59
CA ARG A 483 -14.81 -17.16 -27.82
C ARG A 483 -13.35 -17.56 -27.58
#